data_ae59c4d6202bc8b2bae4abb7086c260a
#
_entry.id   ae59c4d6202bc8b2bae4abb7086c260a
#
_cell.length_a   1.000
_cell.length_b   1.000
_cell.length_c   1.000
_cell.angle_alpha   90.00
_cell.angle_beta   90.00
_cell.angle_gamma   90.00
#
_symmetry.space_group_name_H-M   'P 1'
#
loop_
_entity.id
_entity.type
_entity.pdbx_description
1 polymer ?
#
loop_
_entity_poly.entity_id
_entity_poly.type
_entity_poly.pdbx_seq_one_letter_code
_entity_poly.pdbx_strand_id
1 'polypeptide(L)'
;MRKTMIIPTYWCRKTGDPWQEGDAVYDHPTPVDQEGTLERTLVSMKQFHEKDFKLVILICPTTPEVEAAAYEQVLRIVVRAQLNAETYLFTAGDLREITEILRKAGLNDRGVPL
;
A
#
# COMPACT_ATOMS: atom_id res chain seq x y z
N MET A 1 -12.68 -22.98 3.45
CA MET A 1 -12.79 -21.61 2.92
C MET A 1 -11.45 -20.91 3.04
N ARG A 2 -10.94 -20.34 1.94
CA ARG A 2 -9.67 -19.64 1.93
C ARG A 2 -9.88 -18.21 2.41
N LYS A 3 -9.09 -17.78 3.41
CA LYS A 3 -9.11 -16.40 3.90
C LYS A 3 -8.23 -15.51 3.02
N THR A 4 -8.61 -14.27 2.87
CA THR A 4 -7.79 -13.26 2.19
C THR A 4 -7.26 -12.28 3.22
N MET A 5 -5.95 -12.06 3.20
CA MET A 5 -5.30 -11.05 4.04
C MET A 5 -4.80 -9.93 3.14
N ILE A 6 -5.21 -8.71 3.43
CA ILE A 6 -4.85 -7.53 2.66
C ILE A 6 -3.92 -6.66 3.49
N ILE A 7 -2.75 -6.36 2.94
CA ILE A 7 -1.76 -5.49 3.56
C ILE A 7 -1.58 -4.26 2.69
N PRO A 8 -2.05 -3.08 3.11
CA PRO A 8 -1.71 -1.84 2.41
C PRO A 8 -0.30 -1.40 2.75
N THR A 9 0.42 -0.90 1.76
CA THR A 9 1.77 -0.34 1.93
C THR A 9 1.80 1.05 1.31
N TYR A 10 2.29 2.02 2.06
CA TYR A 10 2.25 3.43 1.66
C TYR A 10 3.65 3.91 1.34
N TRP A 11 3.82 4.54 0.18
CA TRP A 11 5.13 4.91 -0.35
C TRP A 11 5.13 6.36 -0.79
N CYS A 12 6.13 7.11 -0.35
CA CYS A 12 6.27 8.53 -0.68
C CYS A 12 7.57 8.78 -1.44
N ARG A 13 7.78 10.03 -1.79
CA ARG A 13 8.99 10.48 -2.49
C ARG A 13 10.24 10.04 -1.72
N LYS A 14 11.36 9.89 -2.44
CA LYS A 14 12.61 9.46 -1.82
C LYS A 14 13.02 10.41 -0.68
N THR A 15 13.84 9.91 0.23
CA THR A 15 14.35 10.68 1.36
C THR A 15 14.94 12.01 0.89
N GLY A 16 14.53 13.09 1.53
CA GLY A 16 14.98 14.44 1.20
C GLY A 16 14.08 15.19 0.22
N ASP A 17 13.23 14.50 -0.53
CA ASP A 17 12.27 15.17 -1.41
C ASP A 17 11.03 15.55 -0.62
N PRO A 18 10.58 16.81 -0.66
CA PRO A 18 9.43 17.25 0.12
C PRO A 18 8.11 16.76 -0.49
N TRP A 19 7.10 16.64 0.37
CA TRP A 19 5.73 16.51 -0.09
C TRP A 19 5.36 17.69 -0.98
N GLN A 20 4.65 17.41 -2.06
CA GLN A 20 4.20 18.42 -3.01
C GLN A 20 2.67 18.46 -3.06
N GLU A 21 2.13 19.63 -3.43
CA GLU A 21 0.70 19.79 -3.59
C GLU A 21 0.17 18.76 -4.62
N GLY A 22 -0.92 18.09 -4.26
CA GLY A 22 -1.51 17.03 -5.05
C GLY A 22 -1.04 15.63 -4.66
N ASP A 23 0.03 15.50 -3.88
CA ASP A 23 0.44 14.20 -3.33
C ASP A 23 -0.64 13.71 -2.36
N ALA A 24 -0.92 12.42 -2.38
CA ALA A 24 -1.82 11.81 -1.41
C ALA A 24 -1.22 11.91 0.00
N VAL A 25 -2.08 12.05 1.01
CA VAL A 25 -1.67 12.15 2.40
C VAL A 25 -1.96 10.82 3.09
N TYR A 26 -0.91 10.07 3.38
CA TYR A 26 -1.00 8.84 4.14
C TYR A 26 -0.26 9.00 5.46
N ASP A 27 -0.66 8.23 6.45
CA ASP A 27 0.00 8.21 7.75
C ASP A 27 1.29 7.37 7.64
N HIS A 28 2.42 7.99 7.98
CA HIS A 28 3.74 7.36 8.00
C HIS A 28 4.13 6.60 6.71
N PRO A 29 4.06 7.23 5.52
CA PRO A 29 4.49 6.56 4.30
C PRO A 29 6.01 6.33 4.30
N THR A 30 6.43 5.24 3.65
CA THR A 30 7.84 4.90 3.53
C THR A 30 8.42 5.56 2.28
N PRO A 31 9.56 6.26 2.39
CA PRO A 31 10.27 6.75 1.21
C PRO A 31 10.67 5.60 0.28
N VAL A 32 10.55 5.80 -1.03
CA VAL A 32 10.80 4.72 -2.00
C VAL A 32 12.25 4.25 -2.05
N ASP A 33 13.18 5.01 -1.50
CA ASP A 33 14.58 4.61 -1.37
C ASP A 33 14.88 3.85 -0.06
N GLN A 34 13.85 3.57 0.74
CA GLN A 34 13.97 2.82 2.00
C GLN A 34 13.12 1.56 1.93
N GLU A 35 13.46 0.57 2.75
CA GLU A 35 12.73 -0.70 2.76
C GLU A 35 11.51 -0.69 3.70
N GLY A 36 11.53 0.16 4.71
CA GLY A 36 10.44 0.22 5.69
C GLY A 36 10.32 -1.06 6.50
N THR A 37 9.09 -1.40 6.88
CA THR A 37 8.79 -2.53 7.76
C THR A 37 8.09 -3.69 7.05
N LEU A 38 7.88 -3.60 5.76
CA LEU A 38 7.11 -4.62 5.02
C LEU A 38 7.78 -5.99 5.10
N GLU A 39 9.08 -6.07 4.90
CA GLU A 39 9.79 -7.35 4.96
C GLU A 39 9.64 -8.02 6.32
N ARG A 40 9.78 -7.25 7.40
CA ARG A 40 9.59 -7.75 8.77
C ARG A 40 8.17 -8.29 8.96
N THR A 41 7.17 -7.57 8.46
CA THR A 41 5.79 -8.01 8.52
C THR A 41 5.59 -9.33 7.78
N LEU A 42 6.10 -9.45 6.57
CA LEU A 42 5.96 -10.65 5.75
C LEU A 42 6.68 -11.85 6.37
N VAL A 43 7.89 -11.63 6.90
CA VAL A 43 8.64 -12.69 7.59
C VAL A 43 7.90 -13.16 8.84
N SER A 44 7.29 -12.25 9.60
CA SER A 44 6.46 -12.62 10.76
C SER A 44 5.28 -13.49 10.36
N MET A 45 4.69 -13.25 9.19
CA MET A 45 3.55 -14.03 8.72
C MET A 45 3.90 -15.49 8.40
N LYS A 46 5.15 -15.79 8.08
CA LYS A 46 5.60 -17.17 7.85
C LYS A 46 5.49 -18.02 9.11
N GLN A 47 5.49 -17.40 10.29
CA GLN A 47 5.40 -18.11 11.58
C GLN A 47 3.96 -18.54 11.90
N PHE A 48 2.97 -17.97 11.20
CA PHE A 48 1.60 -18.39 11.35
C PHE A 48 1.35 -19.61 10.45
N HIS A 49 0.88 -20.70 11.05
CA HIS A 49 0.67 -21.96 10.34
C HIS A 49 -0.61 -21.96 9.48
N GLU A 50 -1.20 -20.80 9.23
CA GLU A 50 -2.35 -20.72 8.33
C GLU A 50 -1.88 -20.78 6.88
N LYS A 51 -1.86 -22.00 6.34
CA LYS A 51 -1.49 -22.22 4.93
C LYS A 51 -2.62 -21.89 3.96
N ASP A 52 -3.78 -21.53 4.47
CA ASP A 52 -4.99 -21.37 3.66
C ASP A 52 -5.41 -19.93 3.46
N PHE A 53 -4.51 -18.98 3.64
CA PHE A 53 -4.82 -17.59 3.34
C PHE A 53 -4.18 -17.16 2.01
N LYS A 54 -4.91 -16.30 1.29
CA LYS A 54 -4.42 -15.59 0.12
C LYS A 54 -3.87 -14.25 0.59
N LEU A 55 -2.62 -13.95 0.24
CA LEU A 55 -1.99 -12.68 0.61
C LEU A 55 -2.10 -11.70 -0.55
N VAL A 56 -2.64 -10.53 -0.24
CA VAL A 56 -2.75 -9.42 -1.19
C VAL A 56 -2.04 -8.21 -0.62
N ILE A 57 -1.12 -7.63 -1.37
CA ILE A 57 -0.42 -6.42 -0.99
C ILE A 57 -0.91 -5.27 -1.88
N LEU A 58 -1.45 -4.22 -1.25
CA LEU A 58 -1.81 -3.00 -1.95
C LEU A 58 -0.63 -2.03 -1.88
N ILE A 59 -0.19 -1.59 -3.05
CA ILE A 59 0.91 -0.64 -3.17
C ILE A 59 0.29 0.73 -3.38
N CYS A 60 0.43 1.62 -2.38
CA CYS A 60 -0.23 2.93 -2.35
C CYS A 60 0.81 4.05 -2.44
N PRO A 61 1.24 4.43 -3.65
CA PRO A 61 2.16 5.56 -3.82
C PRO A 61 1.42 6.89 -3.64
N THR A 62 2.11 7.89 -3.08
CA THR A 62 1.53 9.22 -2.85
C THR A 62 1.41 10.04 -4.12
N THR A 63 2.14 9.71 -5.17
CA THR A 63 2.17 10.45 -6.43
C THR A 63 2.54 9.52 -7.59
N PRO A 64 2.08 9.79 -8.83
CA PRO A 64 2.49 8.99 -9.99
C PRO A 64 4.00 8.91 -10.18
N GLU A 65 4.75 9.92 -9.74
CA GLU A 65 6.21 9.94 -9.90
C GLU A 65 6.93 8.80 -9.18
N VAL A 66 6.33 8.24 -8.12
CA VAL A 66 6.96 7.17 -7.34
C VAL A 66 6.32 5.80 -7.56
N GLU A 67 5.34 5.69 -8.45
CA GLU A 67 4.63 4.41 -8.66
C GLU A 67 5.57 3.28 -9.07
N ALA A 68 6.44 3.52 -10.06
CA ALA A 68 7.37 2.49 -10.52
C ALA A 68 8.36 2.07 -9.44
N ALA A 69 8.92 3.03 -8.71
CA ALA A 69 9.87 2.76 -7.65
C ALA A 69 9.23 1.99 -6.49
N ALA A 70 8.00 2.36 -6.12
CA ALA A 70 7.26 1.67 -5.07
C ALA A 70 6.95 0.23 -5.46
N TYR A 71 6.49 0.03 -6.69
CA TYR A 71 6.18 -1.30 -7.21
C TYR A 71 7.43 -2.20 -7.20
N GLU A 72 8.55 -1.69 -7.71
CA GLU A 72 9.82 -2.39 -7.72
C GLU A 72 10.28 -2.77 -6.30
N GLN A 73 10.16 -1.85 -5.36
CA GLN A 73 10.59 -2.07 -3.98
C GLN A 73 9.74 -3.17 -3.33
N VAL A 74 8.43 -3.13 -3.52
CA VAL A 74 7.54 -4.16 -2.97
C VAL A 74 7.82 -5.53 -3.59
N LEU A 75 8.01 -5.62 -4.90
CA LEU A 75 8.34 -6.89 -5.55
C LEU A 75 9.65 -7.47 -5.02
N ARG A 76 10.66 -6.63 -4.83
CA ARG A 76 11.95 -7.05 -4.28
C ARG A 76 11.78 -7.63 -2.87
N ILE A 77 11.00 -6.97 -2.03
CA ILE A 77 10.73 -7.42 -0.67
C ILE A 77 9.97 -8.74 -0.65
N VAL A 78 8.94 -8.87 -1.49
CA VAL A 78 8.15 -10.10 -1.59
C VAL A 78 9.03 -11.29 -2.01
N VAL A 79 9.90 -11.09 -2.99
CA VAL A 79 10.82 -12.13 -3.45
C VAL A 79 11.78 -12.56 -2.32
N ARG A 80 12.36 -11.59 -1.61
CA ARG A 80 13.24 -11.88 -0.47
C ARG A 80 12.53 -12.61 0.66
N ALA A 81 11.29 -12.23 0.93
CA ALA A 81 10.49 -12.88 1.97
C ALA A 81 10.03 -14.28 1.59
N GLN A 82 10.14 -14.66 0.32
CA GLN A 82 9.76 -15.98 -0.19
C GLN A 82 8.29 -16.31 0.10
N LEU A 83 7.42 -15.31 0.05
CA LEU A 83 5.99 -15.48 0.18
C LEU A 83 5.31 -15.33 -1.18
N ASN A 84 4.26 -16.11 -1.37
CA ASN A 84 3.42 -15.97 -2.55
C ASN A 84 2.36 -14.92 -2.27
N ALA A 85 2.39 -13.81 -2.99
CA ALA A 85 1.49 -12.69 -2.79
C ALA A 85 1.03 -12.12 -4.12
N GLU A 86 -0.22 -11.69 -4.18
CA GLU A 86 -0.71 -10.85 -5.24
C GLU A 86 -0.43 -9.40 -4.90
N THR A 87 -0.02 -8.61 -5.88
CA THR A 87 0.26 -7.18 -5.69
C THR A 87 -0.64 -6.35 -6.59
N TYR A 88 -1.19 -5.28 -6.04
CA TYR A 88 -2.03 -4.34 -6.78
C TYR A 88 -1.58 -2.92 -6.50
N LEU A 89 -1.53 -2.13 -7.56
CA LEU A 89 -1.22 -0.71 -7.45
C LEU A 89 -2.52 0.07 -7.20
N PHE A 90 -2.56 0.76 -6.06
CA PHE A 90 -3.67 1.65 -5.71
C PHE A 90 -3.14 3.08 -5.77
N THR A 91 -3.44 3.77 -6.88
CA THR A 91 -2.83 5.07 -7.20
C THR A 91 -3.49 6.22 -6.43
N ALA A 92 -2.80 7.37 -6.39
CA ALA A 92 -3.40 8.58 -5.84
C ALA A 92 -4.68 8.98 -6.62
N GLY A 93 -4.73 8.67 -7.92
CA GLY A 93 -5.94 8.85 -8.72
C GLY A 93 -7.08 7.97 -8.26
N ASP A 94 -6.80 6.71 -7.95
CA ASP A 94 -7.79 5.79 -7.39
C ASP A 94 -8.34 6.30 -6.06
N LEU A 95 -7.46 6.81 -5.20
CA LEU A 95 -7.86 7.37 -3.92
C LEU A 95 -8.81 8.56 -4.11
N ARG A 96 -8.48 9.47 -5.03
CA ARG A 96 -9.34 10.62 -5.33
C ARG A 96 -10.71 10.17 -5.85
N GLU A 97 -10.73 9.17 -6.71
CA GLU A 97 -11.96 8.63 -7.27
C GLU A 97 -12.87 8.04 -6.18
N ILE A 98 -12.29 7.23 -5.29
CA ILE A 98 -13.04 6.65 -4.17
C ILE A 98 -13.55 7.73 -3.23
N THR A 99 -12.72 8.72 -2.90
CA THR A 99 -13.11 9.84 -2.05
C THR A 99 -14.30 10.60 -2.64
N GLU A 100 -14.28 10.83 -3.95
CA GLU A 100 -15.39 11.49 -4.64
C GLU A 100 -16.66 10.66 -4.62
N ILE A 101 -16.56 9.35 -4.81
CA ILE A 101 -17.71 8.44 -4.73
C ILE A 101 -18.32 8.48 -3.33
N LEU A 102 -17.49 8.43 -2.28
CA LEU A 102 -17.95 8.49 -0.90
C LEU A 102 -18.63 9.83 -0.61
N ARG A 103 -18.05 10.93 -1.06
CA ARG A 103 -18.62 12.26 -0.87
C ARG A 103 -19.99 12.39 -1.52
N LYS A 104 -20.16 11.88 -2.75
CA LYS A 104 -21.46 11.89 -3.44
C LYS A 104 -22.51 11.04 -2.72
N ALA A 105 -22.07 10.02 -2.00
CA ALA A 105 -22.96 9.18 -1.19
C ALA A 105 -23.26 9.78 0.19
N GLY A 106 -22.74 10.98 0.50
CA GLY A 106 -22.93 11.64 1.80
C GLY A 106 -22.02 11.08 2.89
N LEU A 107 -20.89 10.50 2.51
CA LEU A 107 -19.95 9.87 3.45
C LEU A 107 -18.62 10.62 3.45
N ASN A 108 -17.89 10.55 4.57
CA ASN A 108 -16.52 11.05 4.62
C ASN A 108 -15.55 10.01 4.05
N ASP A 109 -14.25 10.29 4.08
CA ASP A 109 -13.21 9.41 3.56
C ASP A 109 -13.07 8.07 4.30
N ARG A 110 -13.73 7.94 5.45
CA ARG A 110 -13.79 6.70 6.24
C ARG A 110 -15.10 5.93 6.06
N GLY A 111 -15.96 6.40 5.15
CA GLY A 111 -17.26 5.78 4.93
C GLY A 111 -18.30 6.08 6.01
N VAL A 112 -18.07 7.10 6.83
CA VAL A 112 -19.00 7.53 7.90
C VAL A 112 -19.87 8.66 7.36
N PRO A 113 -21.19 8.68 7.64
CA PRO A 113 -22.08 9.78 7.19
C PRO A 113 -21.57 11.15 7.66
N LEU A 114 -21.66 12.09 6.75
CA LEU A 114 -21.29 13.49 7.02
C LEU A 114 -22.25 14.14 7.99
#